data_3d75d8e13e722f41173a8ceade1afbd6
#
_entry.id   3d75d8e13e722f41173a8ceade1afbd6
#
_cell.length_a   1.000
_cell.length_b   1.000
_cell.length_c   1.000
_cell.angle_alpha   90.00
_cell.angle_beta   90.00
_cell.angle_gamma   90.00
#
_symmetry.space_group_name_H-M   'P 1'
#
loop_
_entity.id
_entity.type
_entity.pdbx_description
1 polymer ?
#
loop_
_entity_poly.entity_id
_entity_poly.type
_entity_poly.pdbx_seq_one_letter_code
_entity_poly.pdbx_strand_id
1 'polypeptide(L)'
;MQNNSKNGLKVFVNKNITGALNFENDTYIFNYKYDVKDIVSLTMPIRSASWNSKKLHPIFQMNMPEGALKETIKNHFSKIETMTDINMLKLIGPYMLGRVKFEDIKDVQDNLNLDDVLNSSKQNLFDELLLKFAIKSGVSGVQPKLLLKAYDKTTMKFENYIVKSWENNYPNLALNEYFCMKACSY
;
A
#
# COMPACT_ATOMS: atom_id res chain seq x y z
N MET A 1 -7.76 -1.90 -37.83
CA MET A 1 -6.79 -2.23 -36.78
C MET A 1 -7.19 -1.40 -35.58
N GLN A 2 -7.93 -1.99 -34.64
CA GLN A 2 -8.38 -1.31 -33.41
C GLN A 2 -7.18 -1.26 -32.45
N ASN A 3 -6.70 -0.06 -32.21
CA ASN A 3 -5.75 0.24 -31.13
C ASN A 3 -6.44 -0.04 -29.79
N ASN A 4 -6.25 -1.24 -29.26
CA ASN A 4 -6.43 -1.49 -27.85
C ASN A 4 -5.27 -0.79 -27.11
N SER A 5 -5.40 0.51 -26.88
CA SER A 5 -4.62 1.19 -25.85
C SER A 5 -5.05 0.58 -24.51
N LYS A 6 -4.30 -0.42 -24.04
CA LYS A 6 -4.42 -0.87 -22.64
C LYS A 6 -4.28 0.38 -21.80
N ASN A 7 -5.38 0.82 -21.19
CA ASN A 7 -5.38 1.95 -20.27
C ASN A 7 -4.33 1.65 -19.19
N GLY A 8 -3.26 2.46 -19.17
CA GLY A 8 -2.21 2.34 -18.17
C GLY A 8 -2.77 2.57 -16.76
N LEU A 9 -2.03 2.13 -15.76
CA LEU A 9 -2.35 2.35 -14.36
C LEU A 9 -2.36 3.86 -14.09
N LYS A 10 -3.50 4.41 -13.73
CA LYS A 10 -3.63 5.84 -13.43
C LYS A 10 -2.85 6.18 -12.17
N VAL A 11 -2.07 7.26 -12.24
CA VAL A 11 -1.28 7.77 -11.12
C VAL A 11 -1.87 9.09 -10.67
N PHE A 12 -2.16 9.16 -9.37
CA PHE A 12 -2.72 10.34 -8.72
C PHE A 12 -1.66 10.97 -7.80
N VAL A 13 -1.66 12.29 -7.76
CA VAL A 13 -0.92 13.07 -6.75
C VAL A 13 -1.91 14.03 -6.12
N ASN A 14 -1.99 14.03 -4.79
CA ASN A 14 -2.95 14.88 -4.06
C ASN A 14 -4.41 14.77 -4.58
N LYS A 15 -4.85 13.55 -4.92
CA LYS A 15 -6.17 13.22 -5.50
C LYS A 15 -6.39 13.66 -6.97
N ASN A 16 -5.42 14.30 -7.61
CA ASN A 16 -5.49 14.68 -9.02
C ASN A 16 -4.81 13.65 -9.91
N ILE A 17 -5.43 13.29 -11.04
CA ILE A 17 -4.80 12.42 -12.04
C ILE A 17 -3.60 13.15 -12.63
N THR A 18 -2.41 12.64 -12.38
CA THR A 18 -1.14 13.26 -12.78
C THR A 18 -0.52 12.58 -13.99
N GLY A 19 -0.77 11.29 -14.17
CA GLY A 19 -0.18 10.55 -15.29
C GLY A 19 -0.68 9.12 -15.35
N ALA A 20 0.00 8.32 -16.19
CA ALA A 20 -0.25 6.89 -16.33
C ALA A 20 1.07 6.11 -16.36
N LEU A 21 1.07 4.97 -15.68
CA LEU A 21 2.18 4.04 -15.62
C LEU A 21 1.82 2.77 -16.40
N ASN A 22 2.64 2.41 -17.38
CA ASN A 22 2.51 1.19 -18.18
C ASN A 22 3.71 0.28 -17.99
N PHE A 23 3.52 -0.99 -18.32
CA PHE A 23 4.62 -1.95 -18.44
C PHE A 23 4.49 -2.67 -19.77
N GLU A 24 5.42 -2.41 -20.68
CA GLU A 24 5.42 -2.95 -22.04
C GLU A 24 6.86 -3.31 -22.44
N ASN A 25 7.02 -4.43 -23.13
CA ASN A 25 8.33 -4.89 -23.59
C ASN A 25 9.41 -4.81 -22.50
N ASP A 26 9.07 -5.32 -21.32
CA ASP A 26 9.98 -5.38 -20.17
C ASP A 26 10.50 -3.99 -19.71
N THR A 27 9.67 -2.96 -19.92
CA THR A 27 9.97 -1.57 -19.60
C THR A 27 8.80 -0.91 -18.92
N TYR A 28 9.05 -0.26 -17.79
CA TYR A 28 8.11 0.64 -17.14
C TYR A 28 8.13 1.99 -17.84
N ILE A 29 6.97 2.47 -18.24
CA ILE A 29 6.78 3.71 -18.99
C ILE A 29 5.81 4.58 -18.21
N PHE A 30 6.30 5.71 -17.71
CA PHE A 30 5.43 6.69 -17.06
C PHE A 30 5.32 7.95 -17.91
N ASN A 31 4.07 8.38 -18.13
CA ASN A 31 3.76 9.61 -18.86
C ASN A 31 2.97 10.55 -17.98
N TYR A 32 3.42 11.80 -17.87
CA TYR A 32 2.61 12.86 -17.31
C TYR A 32 1.42 13.18 -18.22
N LYS A 33 0.28 13.46 -17.61
CA LYS A 33 -0.85 14.05 -18.33
C LYS A 33 -0.51 15.48 -18.72
N TYR A 34 -1.13 15.96 -19.78
CA TYR A 34 -1.00 17.35 -20.19
C TYR A 34 -1.54 18.29 -19.10
N ASP A 35 -0.87 19.43 -18.91
CA ASP A 35 -1.27 20.51 -17.98
C ASP A 35 -1.39 20.10 -16.50
N VAL A 36 -0.50 19.23 -16.03
CA VAL A 36 -0.41 18.89 -14.60
C VAL A 36 0.57 19.84 -13.90
N LYS A 37 0.25 20.15 -12.63
CA LYS A 37 1.10 20.99 -11.76
C LYS A 37 1.87 20.17 -10.72
N ASP A 38 1.32 19.02 -10.33
CA ASP A 38 1.89 18.17 -9.30
C ASP A 38 2.90 17.19 -9.91
N ILE A 39 4.13 17.20 -9.40
CA ILE A 39 5.15 16.20 -9.74
C ILE A 39 4.98 14.95 -8.90
N VAL A 40 5.25 13.78 -9.46
CA VAL A 40 5.25 12.51 -8.69
C VAL A 40 6.47 12.42 -7.78
N SER A 41 7.61 12.91 -8.26
CA SER A 41 8.89 12.90 -7.52
C SER A 41 9.79 14.04 -8.01
N LEU A 42 10.67 14.54 -7.14
CA LEU A 42 11.70 15.50 -7.52
C LEU A 42 12.67 14.93 -8.57
N THR A 43 12.87 13.61 -8.57
CA THR A 43 13.69 12.90 -9.57
C THR A 43 12.97 12.57 -10.86
N MET A 44 11.68 12.87 -10.93
CA MET A 44 10.84 12.73 -12.13
C MET A 44 10.07 14.03 -12.42
N PRO A 45 10.75 15.14 -12.77
CA PRO A 45 10.08 16.39 -13.08
C PRO A 45 9.15 16.25 -14.29
N ILE A 46 8.16 17.14 -14.39
CA ILE A 46 7.21 17.17 -15.49
C ILE A 46 7.97 17.42 -16.80
N ARG A 47 7.69 16.59 -17.79
CA ARG A 47 8.20 16.72 -19.16
C ARG A 47 7.22 16.07 -20.16
N SER A 48 7.30 16.48 -21.43
CA SER A 48 6.47 15.91 -22.51
C SER A 48 6.91 14.49 -22.91
N ALA A 49 8.21 14.18 -22.79
CA ALA A 49 8.74 12.85 -23.07
C ALA A 49 8.44 11.89 -21.92
N SER A 50 8.20 10.61 -22.23
CA SER A 50 7.99 9.56 -21.25
C SER A 50 9.24 9.31 -20.37
N TRP A 51 9.00 8.81 -19.18
CA TRP A 51 10.02 8.25 -18.27
C TRP A 51 10.05 6.74 -18.44
N ASN A 52 11.13 6.23 -19.00
CA ASN A 52 11.27 4.82 -19.33
C ASN A 52 12.37 4.18 -18.47
N SER A 53 12.12 3.01 -17.91
CA SER A 53 13.09 2.28 -17.11
C SER A 53 12.82 0.79 -17.12
N LYS A 54 13.86 -0.03 -17.07
CA LYS A 54 13.76 -1.48 -16.86
C LYS A 54 13.36 -1.86 -15.44
N LYS A 55 13.54 -0.95 -14.48
CA LYS A 55 13.13 -1.13 -13.09
C LYS A 55 12.03 -0.14 -12.74
N LEU A 56 11.09 -0.58 -11.93
CA LEU A 56 10.07 0.32 -11.39
C LEU A 56 10.76 1.43 -10.59
N HIS A 57 10.36 2.67 -10.84
CA HIS A 57 10.99 3.82 -10.17
C HIS A 57 10.72 3.80 -8.65
N PRO A 58 11.70 4.16 -7.80
CA PRO A 58 11.57 4.10 -6.34
C PRO A 58 10.33 4.78 -5.78
N ILE A 59 9.88 5.91 -6.36
CA ILE A 59 8.65 6.58 -5.93
C ILE A 59 7.40 5.69 -6.02
N PHE A 60 7.38 4.75 -6.95
CA PHE A 60 6.29 3.80 -7.14
C PHE A 60 6.46 2.55 -6.27
N GLN A 61 7.70 2.25 -5.84
CA GLN A 61 8.02 1.10 -4.99
C GLN A 61 7.86 1.39 -3.50
N MET A 62 8.06 2.64 -3.07
CA MET A 62 8.30 3.00 -1.68
C MET A 62 7.21 2.56 -0.68
N ASN A 63 5.97 2.38 -1.16
CA ASN A 63 4.85 1.94 -0.33
C ASN A 63 4.32 0.56 -0.75
N MET A 64 5.07 -0.19 -1.55
CA MET A 64 4.70 -1.57 -1.87
C MET A 64 4.93 -2.47 -0.66
N PRO A 65 4.06 -3.47 -0.47
CA PRO A 65 4.24 -4.43 0.60
C PRO A 65 5.52 -5.24 0.39
N GLU A 66 6.14 -5.60 1.49
CA GLU A 66 7.33 -6.44 1.55
C GLU A 66 7.12 -7.61 2.52
N GLY A 67 8.05 -8.57 2.56
CA GLY A 67 8.03 -9.68 3.50
C GLY A 67 6.71 -10.46 3.48
N ALA A 68 6.23 -10.83 4.67
CA ALA A 68 5.04 -11.67 4.87
C ALA A 68 3.77 -11.10 4.23
N LEU A 69 3.57 -9.78 4.26
CA LEU A 69 2.41 -9.14 3.64
C LEU A 69 2.41 -9.34 2.12
N LYS A 70 3.57 -9.16 1.47
CA LYS A 70 3.72 -9.39 0.02
C LYS A 70 3.42 -10.84 -0.36
N GLU A 71 3.95 -11.80 0.41
CA GLU A 71 3.71 -13.22 0.17
C GLU A 71 2.24 -13.61 0.38
N THR A 72 1.59 -13.08 1.41
CA THR A 72 0.16 -13.31 1.65
C THR A 72 -0.68 -12.81 0.49
N ILE A 73 -0.43 -11.59 0.00
CA ILE A 73 -1.14 -11.04 -1.14
C ILE A 73 -0.90 -11.90 -2.39
N LYS A 74 0.36 -12.28 -2.66
CA LYS A 74 0.70 -13.15 -3.79
C LYS A 74 -0.04 -14.47 -3.73
N ASN A 75 0.02 -15.17 -2.60
CA ASN A 75 -0.60 -16.48 -2.43
C ASN A 75 -2.12 -16.44 -2.59
N HIS A 76 -2.74 -15.36 -2.10
CA HIS A 76 -4.19 -15.20 -2.20
C HIS A 76 -4.67 -14.90 -3.62
N PHE A 77 -3.92 -14.08 -4.36
CA PHE A 77 -4.31 -13.60 -5.68
C PHE A 77 -3.62 -14.32 -6.86
N SER A 78 -2.60 -15.12 -6.63
CA SER A 78 -1.86 -15.85 -7.69
C SER A 78 -2.74 -16.77 -8.54
N LYS A 79 -3.85 -17.23 -7.98
CA LYS A 79 -4.84 -18.06 -8.69
C LYS A 79 -5.68 -17.26 -9.71
N ILE A 80 -5.73 -15.95 -9.56
CA ILE A 80 -6.57 -15.06 -10.40
C ILE A 80 -5.71 -14.39 -11.46
N GLU A 81 -4.53 -13.90 -11.08
CA GLU A 81 -3.64 -13.15 -11.98
C GLU A 81 -2.18 -13.28 -11.54
N THR A 82 -1.25 -13.30 -12.51
CA THR A 82 0.17 -13.24 -12.20
C THR A 82 0.50 -11.95 -11.46
N MET A 83 1.06 -12.07 -10.25
CA MET A 83 1.32 -10.92 -9.39
C MET A 83 2.63 -10.22 -9.77
N THR A 84 2.57 -9.43 -10.84
CA THR A 84 3.62 -8.48 -11.23
C THR A 84 3.57 -7.24 -10.34
N ASP A 85 4.62 -6.39 -10.39
CA ASP A 85 4.63 -5.11 -9.66
C ASP A 85 3.47 -4.20 -10.08
N ILE A 86 3.13 -4.17 -11.37
CA ILE A 86 1.98 -3.39 -11.88
C ILE A 86 0.66 -3.92 -11.31
N ASN A 87 0.46 -5.23 -11.29
CA ASN A 87 -0.75 -5.83 -10.75
C ASN A 87 -0.85 -5.62 -9.24
N MET A 88 0.29 -5.67 -8.55
CA MET A 88 0.37 -5.32 -7.13
C MET A 88 -0.03 -3.85 -6.91
N LEU A 89 0.53 -2.92 -7.67
CA LEU A 89 0.19 -1.50 -7.59
C LEU A 89 -1.29 -1.23 -7.92
N LYS A 90 -1.86 -1.94 -8.89
CA LYS A 90 -3.29 -1.84 -9.22
C LYS A 90 -4.17 -2.28 -8.06
N LEU A 91 -3.77 -3.34 -7.37
CA LEU A 91 -4.53 -3.92 -6.28
C LEU A 91 -4.51 -3.07 -5.01
N ILE A 92 -3.31 -2.64 -4.58
CA ILE A 92 -3.11 -1.93 -3.32
C ILE A 92 -3.04 -0.40 -3.48
N GLY A 93 -2.82 0.07 -4.69
CA GLY A 93 -2.55 1.47 -5.00
C GLY A 93 -3.57 2.48 -4.46
N PRO A 94 -4.89 2.18 -4.48
CA PRO A 94 -5.91 3.04 -3.87
C PRO A 94 -5.72 3.26 -2.37
N TYR A 95 -5.09 2.30 -1.68
CA TYR A 95 -4.94 2.25 -0.23
C TYR A 95 -3.54 2.64 0.26
N MET A 96 -2.61 2.95 -0.65
CA MET A 96 -1.25 3.35 -0.29
C MET A 96 -1.24 4.64 0.52
N LEU A 97 -0.32 4.71 1.47
CA LEU A 97 -0.08 5.94 2.24
C LEU A 97 0.64 6.98 1.39
N GLY A 98 0.47 8.25 1.75
CA GLY A 98 1.15 9.36 1.09
C GLY A 98 0.34 9.99 -0.04
N ARG A 99 1.02 10.90 -0.77
CA ARG A 99 0.39 11.74 -1.79
C ARG A 99 0.26 11.06 -3.16
N VAL A 100 1.09 10.05 -3.44
CA VAL A 100 1.05 9.29 -4.69
C VAL A 100 0.19 8.06 -4.49
N LYS A 101 -0.84 7.91 -5.32
CA LYS A 101 -1.77 6.77 -5.31
C LYS A 101 -1.99 6.26 -6.72
N PHE A 102 -2.51 5.04 -6.82
CA PHE A 102 -2.79 4.41 -8.11
C PHE A 102 -4.26 4.03 -8.19
N GLU A 103 -4.84 4.10 -9.38
CA GLU A 103 -6.26 3.88 -9.63
C GLU A 103 -7.18 4.80 -8.81
N ASP A 104 -8.49 4.67 -9.00
CA ASP A 104 -9.46 5.51 -8.31
C ASP A 104 -9.49 5.19 -6.81
N ILE A 105 -9.42 6.23 -6.00
CA ILE A 105 -9.48 6.12 -4.54
C ILE A 105 -10.87 5.58 -4.17
N LYS A 106 -10.89 4.39 -3.56
CA LYS A 106 -12.11 3.81 -3.00
C LYS A 106 -12.13 4.08 -1.50
N ASP A 107 -13.07 4.89 -1.05
CA ASP A 107 -13.39 4.99 0.38
C ASP A 107 -14.14 3.73 0.79
N VAL A 108 -13.43 2.78 1.35
CA VAL A 108 -14.05 1.59 1.95
C VAL A 108 -14.11 1.82 3.45
N GLN A 109 -15.31 2.05 3.94
CA GLN A 109 -15.56 2.07 5.39
C GLN A 109 -15.59 0.62 5.88
N ASP A 110 -14.57 0.24 6.62
CA ASP A 110 -14.59 -1.00 7.38
C ASP A 110 -15.15 -0.70 8.77
N ASN A 111 -16.22 -1.39 9.13
CA ASN A 111 -16.82 -1.31 10.46
C ASN A 111 -16.05 -2.21 11.44
N LEU A 112 -14.79 -1.90 11.66
CA LEU A 112 -13.96 -2.57 12.66
C LEU A 112 -13.97 -1.73 13.94
N ASN A 113 -14.31 -2.36 15.07
CA ASN A 113 -14.15 -1.72 16.37
C ASN A 113 -12.76 -1.99 16.92
N LEU A 114 -12.13 -0.99 17.49
CA LEU A 114 -10.82 -1.12 18.13
C LEU A 114 -10.84 -2.15 19.25
N ASP A 115 -11.92 -2.22 20.04
CA ASP A 115 -12.10 -3.19 21.11
C ASP A 115 -12.04 -4.65 20.63
N ASP A 116 -12.54 -4.94 19.42
CA ASP A 116 -12.52 -6.29 18.84
C ASP A 116 -11.09 -6.74 18.51
N VAL A 117 -10.20 -5.78 18.27
CA VAL A 117 -8.77 -6.03 18.06
C VAL A 117 -8.03 -6.17 19.38
N LEU A 118 -8.26 -5.25 20.33
CA LEU A 118 -7.51 -5.19 21.60
C LEU A 118 -7.88 -6.31 22.57
N ASN A 119 -9.15 -6.70 22.61
CA ASN A 119 -9.69 -7.67 23.56
C ASN A 119 -9.95 -9.05 22.95
N SER A 120 -9.40 -9.31 21.77
CA SER A 120 -9.56 -10.62 21.13
C SER A 120 -8.79 -11.70 21.87
N SER A 121 -9.48 -12.80 22.20
CA SER A 121 -8.86 -14.01 22.74
C SER A 121 -8.35 -14.97 21.64
N LYS A 122 -8.46 -14.57 20.37
CA LYS A 122 -8.10 -15.41 19.22
C LYS A 122 -6.59 -15.45 19.06
N GLN A 123 -6.01 -16.65 19.08
CA GLN A 123 -4.58 -16.85 18.83
C GLN A 123 -4.14 -16.45 17.42
N ASN A 124 -5.04 -16.53 16.43
CA ASN A 124 -4.76 -16.24 15.01
C ASN A 124 -5.37 -14.91 14.56
N LEU A 125 -5.62 -13.98 15.48
CA LEU A 125 -6.26 -12.70 15.12
C LEU A 125 -5.49 -11.95 14.03
N PHE A 126 -4.16 -11.91 14.11
CA PHE A 126 -3.34 -11.21 13.12
C PHE A 126 -3.51 -11.81 11.72
N ASP A 127 -3.52 -13.13 11.60
CA ASP A 127 -3.69 -13.83 10.32
C ASP A 127 -5.09 -13.58 9.72
N GLU A 128 -6.14 -13.58 10.55
CA GLU A 128 -7.49 -13.23 10.11
C GLU A 128 -7.57 -11.78 9.62
N LEU A 129 -6.97 -10.84 10.36
CA LEU A 129 -6.89 -9.45 9.94
C LEU A 129 -6.04 -9.27 8.69
N LEU A 130 -4.92 -10.02 8.58
CA LEU A 130 -4.05 -10.00 7.41
C LEU A 130 -4.83 -10.42 6.16
N LEU A 131 -5.57 -11.52 6.21
CA LEU A 131 -6.39 -11.98 5.08
C LEU A 131 -7.48 -10.97 4.69
N LYS A 132 -8.12 -10.36 5.68
CA LYS A 132 -9.21 -9.40 5.45
C LYS A 132 -8.73 -8.05 4.92
N PHE A 133 -7.59 -7.57 5.42
CA PHE A 133 -7.10 -6.21 5.17
C PHE A 133 -5.82 -6.13 4.35
N ALA A 134 -5.25 -7.25 3.91
CA ALA A 134 -3.98 -7.28 3.16
C ALA A 134 -3.96 -6.31 1.98
N ILE A 135 -5.04 -6.29 1.20
CA ILE A 135 -5.17 -5.41 0.03
C ILE A 135 -5.21 -3.93 0.44
N LYS A 136 -5.79 -3.62 1.60
CA LYS A 136 -5.98 -2.24 2.10
C LYS A 136 -4.78 -1.72 2.88
N SER A 137 -3.75 -2.54 3.03
CA SER A 137 -2.56 -2.26 3.81
C SER A 137 -1.37 -1.90 2.93
N GLY A 138 -1.43 -0.76 2.25
CA GLY A 138 -0.32 -0.22 1.47
C GLY A 138 0.81 0.31 2.37
N VAL A 139 1.38 -0.54 3.23
CA VAL A 139 2.47 -0.20 4.17
C VAL A 139 3.68 -1.04 3.86
N SER A 140 4.83 -0.39 3.62
CA SER A 140 6.09 -1.09 3.35
C SER A 140 6.80 -1.52 4.64
N GLY A 141 7.75 -2.43 4.50
CA GLY A 141 8.64 -2.92 5.55
C GLY A 141 8.52 -4.42 5.80
N VAL A 142 9.62 -5.01 6.24
CA VAL A 142 9.80 -6.47 6.38
C VAL A 142 8.95 -7.06 7.51
N GLN A 143 8.80 -6.34 8.62
CA GLN A 143 7.99 -6.80 9.74
C GLN A 143 6.52 -6.91 9.34
N PRO A 144 5.82 -8.01 9.65
CA PRO A 144 4.40 -8.17 9.40
C PRO A 144 3.60 -7.06 10.07
N LYS A 145 2.90 -6.26 9.28
CA LYS A 145 2.09 -5.14 9.76
C LYS A 145 0.90 -4.87 8.85
N LEU A 146 -0.14 -4.31 9.44
CA LEU A 146 -1.38 -3.94 8.76
C LEU A 146 -1.76 -2.52 9.11
N LEU A 147 -2.25 -1.78 8.13
CA LEU A 147 -2.94 -0.52 8.35
C LEU A 147 -4.44 -0.80 8.49
N LEU A 148 -5.00 -0.46 9.62
CA LEU A 148 -6.43 -0.61 9.88
C LEU A 148 -7.04 0.75 10.18
N LYS A 149 -8.29 0.93 9.72
CA LYS A 149 -9.14 2.03 10.18
C LYS A 149 -10.19 1.45 11.10
N ALA A 150 -10.13 1.76 12.38
CA ALA A 150 -11.03 1.23 13.39
C ALA A 150 -11.76 2.34 14.12
N TYR A 151 -12.99 2.04 14.55
CA TYR A 151 -13.77 2.91 15.41
C TYR A 151 -13.32 2.74 16.85
N ASP A 152 -12.86 3.82 17.45
CA ASP A 152 -12.54 3.90 18.87
C ASP A 152 -13.74 4.44 19.64
N LYS A 153 -14.32 3.63 20.50
CA LYS A 153 -15.48 4.00 21.33
C LYS A 153 -15.16 5.09 22.36
N THR A 154 -13.91 5.17 22.80
CA THR A 154 -13.47 6.15 23.79
C THR A 154 -13.43 7.55 23.19
N THR A 155 -12.89 7.69 21.99
CA THR A 155 -12.79 8.97 21.28
C THR A 155 -13.99 9.25 20.38
N MET A 156 -14.86 8.24 20.15
CA MET A 156 -16.00 8.28 19.22
C MET A 156 -15.58 8.64 17.78
N LYS A 157 -14.39 8.21 17.36
CA LYS A 157 -13.82 8.52 16.04
C LYS A 157 -13.29 7.28 15.33
N PHE A 158 -13.24 7.35 14.02
CA PHE A 158 -12.46 6.42 13.20
C PHE A 158 -11.02 6.92 13.09
N GLU A 159 -10.08 6.12 13.55
CA GLU A 159 -8.67 6.43 13.48
C GLU A 159 -7.90 5.33 12.73
N ASN A 160 -6.71 5.70 12.23
CA ASN A 160 -5.83 4.76 11.56
C ASN A 160 -4.85 4.15 12.57
N TYR A 161 -4.78 2.83 12.58
CA TYR A 161 -3.89 2.07 13.44
C TYR A 161 -2.95 1.21 12.60
N ILE A 162 -1.72 1.07 13.04
CA ILE A 162 -0.79 0.09 12.52
C ILE A 162 -0.73 -1.07 13.51
N VAL A 163 -1.26 -2.22 13.11
CA VAL A 163 -1.16 -3.46 13.87
C VAL A 163 0.06 -4.20 13.37
N LYS A 164 0.97 -4.53 14.27
CA LYS A 164 2.20 -5.25 13.97
C LYS A 164 2.17 -6.61 14.65
N SER A 165 2.78 -7.59 13.99
CA SER A 165 3.06 -8.89 14.57
C SER A 165 4.56 -9.14 14.60
N TRP A 166 4.98 -10.20 15.27
CA TRP A 166 6.36 -10.65 15.29
C TRP A 166 6.44 -12.11 14.85
N GLU A 167 7.56 -12.46 14.28
CA GLU A 167 7.90 -13.82 13.91
C GLU A 167 8.76 -14.47 14.99
N ASN A 168 8.86 -15.78 14.95
CA ASN A 168 9.66 -16.56 15.93
C ASN A 168 11.15 -16.16 15.94
N ASN A 169 11.66 -15.60 14.83
CA ASN A 169 13.04 -15.15 14.71
C ASN A 169 13.37 -13.91 15.56
N TYR A 170 12.35 -13.15 15.97
CA TYR A 170 12.51 -11.93 16.76
C TYR A 170 11.52 -11.94 17.95
N PRO A 171 11.77 -12.78 18.96
CA PRO A 171 10.93 -12.85 20.15
C PRO A 171 10.96 -11.51 20.90
N ASN A 172 9.85 -11.15 21.51
CA ASN A 172 9.68 -9.91 22.28
C ASN A 172 9.82 -8.58 21.49
N LEU A 173 9.75 -8.62 20.16
CA LEU A 173 9.90 -7.41 19.34
C LEU A 173 8.88 -6.33 19.71
N ALA A 174 7.61 -6.70 19.93
CA ALA A 174 6.56 -5.76 20.34
C ALA A 174 6.83 -5.13 21.70
N LEU A 175 7.35 -5.91 22.66
CA LEU A 175 7.70 -5.43 23.99
C LEU A 175 8.89 -4.45 23.93
N ASN A 176 9.90 -4.79 23.14
CA ASN A 176 11.05 -3.92 22.91
C ASN A 176 10.64 -2.59 22.25
N GLU A 177 9.80 -2.65 21.24
CA GLU A 177 9.26 -1.45 20.56
C GLU A 177 8.47 -0.58 21.54
N TYR A 178 7.62 -1.19 22.37
CA TYR A 178 6.87 -0.47 23.42
C TYR A 178 7.79 0.28 24.39
N PHE A 179 8.84 -0.36 24.91
CA PHE A 179 9.78 0.31 25.81
C PHE A 179 10.59 1.42 25.13
N CYS A 180 11.01 1.21 23.87
CA CYS A 180 11.67 2.25 23.10
C CYS A 180 10.77 3.48 22.89
N MET A 181 9.51 3.26 22.51
CA MET A 181 8.55 4.35 22.34
C MET A 181 8.27 5.08 23.66
N LYS A 182 8.15 4.33 24.77
CA LYS A 182 8.01 4.92 26.11
C LYS A 182 9.22 5.79 26.48
N ALA A 183 10.43 5.32 26.23
CA ALA A 183 11.65 6.09 26.50
C ALA A 183 11.72 7.40 25.71
N CYS A 184 11.20 7.42 24.47
CA CYS A 184 11.17 8.62 23.63
C CYS A 184 10.02 9.59 23.98
N SER A 185 9.08 9.19 24.82
CA SER A 185 7.92 10.03 25.21
C SER A 185 8.18 10.88 26.48
N TYR A 186 9.38 10.81 27.03
CA TYR A 186 9.90 11.65 28.12
C TYR A 186 10.95 12.62 27.56
#